data_1a2e126f40630f6ee3d10cda5651c559
#
_entry.id   1a2e126f40630f6ee3d10cda5651c559
#
_cell.length_a   1.000
_cell.length_b   1.000
_cell.length_c   1.000
_cell.angle_alpha   90.00
_cell.angle_beta   90.00
_cell.angle_gamma   90.00
#
_symmetry.space_group_name_H-M   'P 1'
#
loop_
_entity.id
_entity.type
_entity.pdbx_description
1 polymer ?
#
loop_
_entity_poly.entity_id
_entity_poly.type
_entity_poly.pdbx_seq_one_letter_code
_entity_poly.pdbx_strand_id
1 'polypeptide(L)'
;MGVHSEQAAPGAMYRCASEIDATGNENAEMWVAISCRDDADWTALCGVIGQPALATDARYLTFADRTAAAAELDAIIGEWAMSRNRFEIADACQAVGVPAGPMLTSPDLLVNEHFIERGFLVEIDQPGVGVFTLEGPAFIASGMTEPVESPAPWLGEHSVAICRDLLGRDEVTIDDYISRGIVEVTPPAGK
;
A
#
# COMPACT_ATOMS: atom_id res chain seq x y z
N MET A 1 -15.87 11.31 1.75
CA MET A 1 -14.86 12.22 2.30
C MET A 1 -13.82 12.40 1.20
N GLY A 2 -13.88 13.49 0.44
CA GLY A 2 -12.90 13.77 -0.62
C GLY A 2 -11.61 14.24 0.03
N VAL A 3 -10.50 13.59 -0.28
CA VAL A 3 -9.18 14.08 0.11
C VAL A 3 -8.73 15.00 -1.02
N HIS A 4 -8.99 16.28 -0.89
CA HIS A 4 -8.46 17.28 -1.81
C HIS A 4 -7.01 17.58 -1.46
N SER A 5 -6.16 17.67 -2.46
CA SER A 5 -4.79 18.14 -2.32
C SER A 5 -4.76 19.67 -2.37
N GLU A 6 -4.00 20.30 -1.49
CA GLU A 6 -3.71 21.74 -1.59
C GLU A 6 -2.71 22.07 -2.72
N GLN A 7 -2.08 21.04 -3.29
CA GLN A 7 -1.00 21.16 -4.28
C GLN A 7 -1.41 20.66 -5.68
N ALA A 8 -2.65 20.21 -5.85
CA ALA A 8 -3.15 19.70 -7.10
C ALA A 8 -4.63 20.05 -7.28
N ALA A 9 -5.03 20.43 -8.49
CA ALA A 9 -6.41 20.77 -8.83
C ALA A 9 -6.75 20.39 -10.30
N PRO A 10 -7.60 19.34 -10.51
CA PRO A 10 -8.13 18.43 -9.50
C PRO A 10 -7.06 17.55 -8.86
N GLY A 11 -7.32 17.14 -7.61
CA GLY A 11 -6.43 16.27 -6.85
C GLY A 11 -7.24 15.51 -5.80
N ALA A 12 -7.75 14.33 -6.16
CA ALA A 12 -8.63 13.55 -5.29
C ALA A 12 -8.58 12.04 -5.62
N MET A 13 -9.33 11.27 -4.83
CA MET A 13 -9.59 9.86 -5.11
C MET A 13 -10.99 9.70 -5.72
N TYR A 14 -11.07 8.92 -6.79
CA TYR A 14 -12.31 8.68 -7.53
C TYR A 14 -12.67 7.20 -7.49
N ARG A 15 -13.94 6.92 -7.19
CA ARG A 15 -14.46 5.57 -7.19
C ARG A 15 -14.54 5.02 -8.60
N CYS A 16 -14.09 3.78 -8.77
CA CYS A 16 -14.07 3.07 -10.05
C CYS A 16 -15.16 2.00 -10.12
N ALA A 17 -15.21 1.28 -11.23
CA ALA A 17 -16.05 0.10 -11.37
C ALA A 17 -15.70 -0.93 -10.28
N SER A 18 -16.71 -1.66 -9.81
CA SER A 18 -16.48 -2.79 -8.90
C SER A 18 -15.69 -3.90 -9.58
N GLU A 19 -14.94 -4.64 -8.80
CA GLU A 19 -14.16 -5.79 -9.27
C GLU A 19 -14.61 -7.06 -8.54
N ILE A 20 -14.50 -8.20 -9.23
CA ILE A 20 -14.76 -9.50 -8.61
C ILE A 20 -13.43 -10.02 -8.07
N ASP A 21 -13.38 -10.28 -6.77
CA ASP A 21 -12.19 -10.84 -6.13
C ASP A 21 -11.96 -12.33 -6.47
N ALA A 22 -10.83 -12.88 -6.05
CA ALA A 22 -10.47 -14.28 -6.29
C ALA A 22 -11.44 -15.29 -5.64
N THR A 23 -12.30 -14.85 -4.72
CA THR A 23 -13.31 -15.69 -4.06
C THR A 23 -14.68 -15.57 -4.71
N GLY A 24 -14.82 -14.73 -5.75
CA GLY A 24 -16.06 -14.49 -6.50
C GLY A 24 -16.97 -13.44 -5.85
N ASN A 25 -16.51 -12.70 -4.85
CA ASN A 25 -17.27 -11.62 -4.24
C ASN A 25 -17.02 -10.31 -4.98
N GLU A 26 -18.09 -9.50 -5.12
CA GLU A 26 -17.98 -8.17 -5.66
C GLU A 26 -17.38 -7.22 -4.61
N ASN A 27 -16.29 -6.56 -4.99
CA ASN A 27 -15.71 -5.46 -4.23
C ASN A 27 -16.03 -4.13 -4.92
N ALA A 28 -16.88 -3.34 -4.30
CA ALA A 28 -17.30 -2.05 -4.81
C ALA A 28 -16.42 -0.87 -4.32
N GLU A 29 -15.46 -1.13 -3.45
CA GLU A 29 -14.57 -0.10 -2.89
C GLU A 29 -13.25 0.00 -3.68
N MET A 30 -13.36 0.14 -5.00
CA MET A 30 -12.25 0.31 -5.92
C MET A 30 -12.05 1.79 -6.24
N TRP A 31 -10.83 2.28 -6.07
CA TRP A 31 -10.51 3.70 -6.17
C TRP A 31 -9.23 3.94 -6.97
N VAL A 32 -9.17 5.10 -7.61
CA VAL A 32 -7.97 5.64 -8.25
C VAL A 32 -7.69 7.05 -7.72
N ALA A 33 -6.43 7.32 -7.40
CA ALA A 33 -5.98 8.68 -7.12
C ALA A 33 -5.54 9.34 -8.43
N ILE A 34 -5.96 10.59 -8.67
CA ILE A 34 -5.53 11.41 -9.82
C ILE A 34 -5.13 12.78 -9.29
N SER A 35 -4.04 13.35 -9.84
CA SER A 35 -3.46 14.60 -9.34
C SER A 35 -2.96 15.45 -10.50
N CYS A 36 -3.61 16.60 -10.75
CA CYS A 36 -3.12 17.58 -11.72
C CYS A 36 -2.29 18.65 -11.01
N ARG A 37 -0.97 18.60 -11.21
CA ARG A 37 0.00 19.51 -10.57
C ARG A 37 -0.01 20.90 -11.18
N ASP A 38 -0.35 20.97 -12.46
CA ASP A 38 -0.33 22.19 -13.28
C ASP A 38 -1.38 22.18 -14.39
N ASP A 39 -1.36 23.22 -15.23
CA ASP A 39 -2.32 23.39 -16.32
C ASP A 39 -2.05 22.40 -17.48
N ALA A 40 -0.84 21.87 -17.63
CA ALA A 40 -0.53 20.86 -18.61
C ALA A 40 -1.13 19.51 -18.23
N ASP A 41 -1.02 19.12 -16.96
CA ASP A 41 -1.66 17.91 -16.41
C ASP A 41 -3.21 18.00 -16.57
N TRP A 42 -3.78 19.19 -16.27
CA TRP A 42 -5.21 19.40 -16.45
C TRP A 42 -5.66 19.24 -17.92
N THR A 43 -4.93 19.84 -18.84
CA THR A 43 -5.22 19.73 -20.28
C THR A 43 -5.14 18.28 -20.74
N ALA A 44 -4.11 17.55 -20.31
CA ALA A 44 -3.93 16.15 -20.63
C ALA A 44 -5.06 15.28 -20.04
N LEU A 45 -5.45 15.51 -18.78
CA LEU A 45 -6.56 14.80 -18.14
C LEU A 45 -7.87 15.04 -18.89
N CYS A 46 -8.16 16.26 -19.33
CA CYS A 46 -9.34 16.56 -20.15
C CYS A 46 -9.40 15.70 -21.42
N GLY A 47 -8.25 15.43 -22.04
CA GLY A 47 -8.14 14.50 -23.17
C GLY A 47 -8.47 13.07 -22.77
N VAL A 48 -7.92 12.58 -21.66
CA VAL A 48 -8.14 11.21 -21.15
C VAL A 48 -9.60 10.95 -20.82
N ILE A 49 -10.28 11.91 -20.14
CA ILE A 49 -11.71 11.77 -19.81
C ILE A 49 -12.64 11.99 -20.99
N GLY A 50 -12.10 12.32 -22.19
CA GLY A 50 -12.88 12.55 -23.40
C GLY A 50 -13.64 13.89 -23.42
N GLN A 51 -13.21 14.85 -22.62
CA GLN A 51 -13.83 16.17 -22.53
C GLN A 51 -12.81 17.31 -22.76
N PRO A 52 -12.15 17.37 -23.94
CA PRO A 52 -11.08 18.34 -24.20
C PRO A 52 -11.55 19.81 -24.11
N ALA A 53 -12.83 20.07 -24.27
CA ALA A 53 -13.40 21.41 -24.15
C ALA A 53 -13.24 22.01 -22.72
N LEU A 54 -13.16 21.19 -21.70
CA LEU A 54 -12.94 21.65 -20.31
C LEU A 54 -11.59 22.36 -20.14
N ALA A 55 -10.59 21.97 -20.92
CA ALA A 55 -9.26 22.58 -20.84
C ALA A 55 -9.24 24.07 -21.26
N THR A 56 -10.24 24.51 -22.03
CA THR A 56 -10.37 25.90 -22.51
C THR A 56 -11.57 26.63 -21.91
N ASP A 57 -12.31 25.99 -21.02
CA ASP A 57 -13.44 26.61 -20.31
C ASP A 57 -12.92 27.62 -19.28
N ALA A 58 -13.43 28.86 -19.36
CA ALA A 58 -13.02 29.97 -18.49
C ALA A 58 -13.19 29.67 -16.99
N ARG A 59 -14.07 28.74 -16.63
CA ARG A 59 -14.33 28.31 -15.26
C ARG A 59 -13.19 27.46 -14.66
N TYR A 60 -12.25 26.93 -15.48
CA TYR A 60 -11.24 25.95 -15.05
C TYR A 60 -9.83 26.27 -15.56
N LEU A 61 -9.61 27.49 -16.09
CA LEU A 61 -8.35 27.87 -16.74
C LEU A 61 -7.15 27.88 -15.79
N THR A 62 -7.34 28.37 -14.58
CA THR A 62 -6.25 28.47 -13.60
C THR A 62 -6.40 27.43 -12.48
N PHE A 63 -5.33 27.19 -11.78
CA PHE A 63 -5.34 26.36 -10.56
C PHE A 63 -6.37 26.86 -9.54
N ALA A 64 -6.47 28.17 -9.35
CA ALA A 64 -7.42 28.78 -8.41
C ALA A 64 -8.88 28.54 -8.85
N ASP A 65 -9.16 28.66 -10.16
CA ASP A 65 -10.49 28.41 -10.70
C ASP A 65 -10.89 26.93 -10.52
N ARG A 66 -9.98 26.01 -10.80
CA ARG A 66 -10.21 24.57 -10.59
C ARG A 66 -10.41 24.23 -9.12
N THR A 67 -9.64 24.84 -8.23
CA THR A 67 -9.83 24.66 -6.78
C THR A 67 -11.20 25.15 -6.33
N ALA A 68 -11.65 26.31 -6.84
CA ALA A 68 -12.98 26.83 -6.54
C ALA A 68 -14.11 25.95 -7.08
N ALA A 69 -13.89 25.28 -8.22
CA ALA A 69 -14.83 24.40 -8.88
C ALA A 69 -14.64 22.90 -8.52
N ALA A 70 -13.86 22.59 -7.47
CA ALA A 70 -13.45 21.21 -7.15
C ALA A 70 -14.62 20.23 -7.10
N ALA A 71 -15.72 20.57 -6.46
CA ALA A 71 -16.89 19.68 -6.35
C ALA A 71 -17.53 19.37 -7.71
N GLU A 72 -17.55 20.34 -8.65
CA GLU A 72 -18.05 20.13 -10.02
C GLU A 72 -17.11 19.23 -10.80
N LEU A 73 -15.80 19.49 -10.73
CA LEU A 73 -14.79 18.67 -11.40
C LEU A 73 -14.76 17.24 -10.86
N ASP A 74 -14.90 17.08 -9.55
CA ASP A 74 -14.96 15.75 -8.92
C ASP A 74 -16.19 14.96 -9.38
N ALA A 75 -17.32 15.62 -9.57
CA ALA A 75 -18.51 14.96 -10.11
C ALA A 75 -18.28 14.47 -11.56
N ILE A 76 -17.66 15.30 -12.42
CA ILE A 76 -17.35 14.97 -13.82
C ILE A 76 -16.36 13.80 -13.88
N ILE A 77 -15.27 13.87 -13.14
CA ILE A 77 -14.22 12.84 -13.14
C ILE A 77 -14.74 11.56 -12.48
N GLY A 78 -15.49 11.69 -11.38
CA GLY A 78 -16.10 10.56 -10.69
C GLY A 78 -17.09 9.79 -11.55
N GLU A 79 -17.97 10.48 -12.28
CA GLU A 79 -18.89 9.84 -13.24
C GLU A 79 -18.13 9.06 -14.32
N TRP A 80 -17.08 9.65 -14.88
CA TRP A 80 -16.23 8.99 -15.86
C TRP A 80 -15.50 7.77 -15.29
N ALA A 81 -15.00 7.84 -14.04
CA ALA A 81 -14.24 6.77 -13.39
C ALA A 81 -15.12 5.58 -13.00
N MET A 82 -16.37 5.81 -12.54
CA MET A 82 -17.27 4.76 -12.02
C MET A 82 -17.53 3.59 -12.94
N SER A 83 -17.35 3.77 -14.26
CA SER A 83 -17.57 2.71 -15.26
C SER A 83 -16.28 2.05 -15.76
N ARG A 84 -15.13 2.33 -15.13
CA ARG A 84 -13.80 1.92 -15.60
C ARG A 84 -13.00 1.23 -14.54
N ASN A 85 -12.08 0.36 -14.96
CA ASN A 85 -11.13 -0.28 -14.08
C ASN A 85 -10.07 0.73 -13.59
N ARG A 86 -9.71 0.67 -12.31
CA ARG A 86 -8.75 1.58 -11.65
C ARG A 86 -7.35 1.53 -12.27
N PHE A 87 -6.90 0.35 -12.72
CA PHE A 87 -5.59 0.20 -13.38
C PHE A 87 -5.61 0.83 -14.77
N GLU A 88 -6.66 0.59 -15.56
CA GLU A 88 -6.81 1.20 -16.89
C GLU A 88 -6.84 2.74 -16.82
N ILE A 89 -7.50 3.30 -15.80
CA ILE A 89 -7.49 4.75 -15.55
C ILE A 89 -6.08 5.24 -15.23
N ALA A 90 -5.39 4.57 -14.31
CA ALA A 90 -4.04 4.95 -13.92
C ALA A 90 -3.09 4.91 -15.12
N ASP A 91 -3.12 3.84 -15.91
CA ASP A 91 -2.30 3.67 -17.11
C ASP A 91 -2.57 4.76 -18.15
N ALA A 92 -3.86 5.05 -18.42
CA ALA A 92 -4.24 6.09 -19.36
C ALA A 92 -3.77 7.48 -18.94
N CYS A 93 -3.85 7.81 -17.65
CA CYS A 93 -3.35 9.06 -17.09
C CYS A 93 -1.82 9.13 -17.16
N GLN A 94 -1.14 8.09 -16.71
CA GLN A 94 0.33 8.02 -16.70
C GLN A 94 0.92 8.09 -18.11
N ALA A 95 0.27 7.47 -19.09
CA ALA A 95 0.71 7.51 -20.50
C ALA A 95 0.78 8.93 -21.08
N VAL A 96 0.03 9.88 -20.52
CA VAL A 96 0.06 11.30 -20.90
C VAL A 96 0.75 12.20 -19.88
N GLY A 97 1.41 11.61 -18.87
CA GLY A 97 2.19 12.33 -17.86
C GLY A 97 1.39 12.84 -16.65
N VAL A 98 0.11 12.54 -16.56
CA VAL A 98 -0.73 12.90 -15.42
C VAL A 98 -0.48 11.90 -14.27
N PRO A 99 -0.08 12.34 -13.07
CA PRO A 99 0.07 11.45 -11.92
C PRO A 99 -1.26 10.81 -11.53
N ALA A 100 -1.27 9.50 -11.56
CA ALA A 100 -2.39 8.69 -11.10
C ALA A 100 -1.89 7.34 -10.58
N GLY A 101 -2.66 6.73 -9.68
CA GLY A 101 -2.36 5.39 -9.17
C GLY A 101 -3.59 4.71 -8.61
N PRO A 102 -3.76 3.40 -8.85
CA PRO A 102 -4.84 2.64 -8.27
C PRO A 102 -4.63 2.47 -6.77
N MET A 103 -5.69 2.46 -5.97
CA MET A 103 -5.63 1.97 -4.60
C MET A 103 -5.49 0.45 -4.66
N LEU A 104 -4.38 -0.06 -4.12
CA LEU A 104 -4.09 -1.48 -4.11
C LEU A 104 -4.73 -2.19 -2.91
N THR A 105 -5.27 -3.37 -3.14
CA THR A 105 -5.68 -4.31 -2.10
C THR A 105 -4.51 -5.22 -1.72
N SER A 106 -4.59 -5.94 -0.59
CA SER A 106 -3.53 -6.87 -0.22
C SER A 106 -3.23 -7.94 -1.28
N PRO A 107 -4.23 -8.56 -1.95
CA PRO A 107 -3.95 -9.45 -3.08
C PRO A 107 -3.21 -8.78 -4.25
N ASP A 108 -3.52 -7.50 -4.55
CA ASP A 108 -2.83 -6.77 -5.63
C ASP A 108 -1.34 -6.61 -5.35
N LEU A 109 -0.95 -6.42 -4.08
CA LEU A 109 0.46 -6.26 -3.69
C LEU A 109 1.28 -7.51 -4.08
N LEU A 110 0.71 -8.71 -3.92
CA LEU A 110 1.39 -9.97 -4.17
C LEU A 110 1.70 -10.22 -5.65
N VAL A 111 0.97 -9.56 -6.56
CA VAL A 111 1.12 -9.73 -8.01
C VAL A 111 1.58 -8.44 -8.71
N ASN A 112 1.86 -7.40 -7.95
CA ASN A 112 2.29 -6.12 -8.51
C ASN A 112 3.73 -6.21 -9.02
N GLU A 113 3.92 -5.99 -10.31
CA GLU A 113 5.22 -6.11 -10.99
C GLU A 113 6.31 -5.23 -10.36
N HIS A 114 5.97 -4.01 -9.94
CA HIS A 114 6.91 -3.10 -9.30
C HIS A 114 7.45 -3.66 -7.97
N PHE A 115 6.59 -4.26 -7.14
CA PHE A 115 7.04 -4.85 -5.88
C PHE A 115 7.83 -6.13 -6.09
N ILE A 116 7.46 -6.93 -7.09
CA ILE A 116 8.20 -8.14 -7.48
C ILE A 116 9.60 -7.76 -7.99
N GLU A 117 9.70 -6.83 -8.95
CA GLU A 117 10.98 -6.39 -9.51
C GLU A 117 11.91 -5.74 -8.48
N ARG A 118 11.34 -5.07 -7.49
CA ARG A 118 12.13 -4.48 -6.38
C ARG A 118 12.60 -5.49 -5.35
N GLY A 119 12.15 -6.74 -5.39
CA GLY A 119 12.40 -7.72 -4.34
C GLY A 119 11.77 -7.32 -3.00
N PHE A 120 10.64 -6.59 -3.05
CA PHE A 120 9.96 -6.14 -1.84
C PHE A 120 9.22 -7.26 -1.11
N LEU A 121 8.83 -8.30 -1.84
CA LEU A 121 8.15 -9.47 -1.29
C LEU A 121 9.16 -10.55 -0.94
N VAL A 122 9.11 -11.05 0.29
CA VAL A 122 9.99 -12.08 0.82
C VAL A 122 9.20 -13.30 1.27
N GLU A 123 9.74 -14.50 1.05
CA GLU A 123 9.15 -15.74 1.52
C GLU A 123 9.77 -16.16 2.85
N ILE A 124 8.94 -16.44 3.85
CA ILE A 124 9.35 -16.93 5.16
C ILE A 124 8.73 -18.31 5.40
N ASP A 125 9.55 -19.29 5.75
CA ASP A 125 9.07 -20.59 6.23
C ASP A 125 8.89 -20.52 7.76
N GLN A 126 7.65 -20.24 8.18
CA GLN A 126 7.29 -20.15 9.60
C GLN A 126 6.98 -21.54 10.15
N PRO A 127 7.75 -22.05 11.12
CA PRO A 127 7.47 -23.33 11.75
C PRO A 127 6.03 -23.43 12.25
N GLY A 128 5.35 -24.53 11.90
CA GLY A 128 3.95 -24.78 12.29
C GLY A 128 2.88 -24.04 11.46
N VAL A 129 3.30 -23.14 10.57
CA VAL A 129 2.41 -22.40 9.64
C VAL A 129 2.71 -22.78 8.19
N GLY A 130 3.98 -22.90 7.82
CA GLY A 130 4.46 -23.15 6.47
C GLY A 130 5.02 -21.87 5.80
N VAL A 131 5.26 -21.97 4.50
CA VAL A 131 5.80 -20.86 3.70
C VAL A 131 4.68 -19.86 3.36
N PHE A 132 4.96 -18.60 3.59
CA PHE A 132 4.09 -17.50 3.17
C PHE A 132 4.88 -16.25 2.81
N THR A 133 4.28 -15.38 2.02
CA THR A 133 4.90 -14.15 1.54
C THR A 133 4.60 -13.00 2.48
N LEU A 134 5.64 -12.24 2.81
CA LEU A 134 5.57 -11.01 3.61
C LEU A 134 6.14 -9.82 2.86
N GLU A 135 5.83 -8.64 3.37
CA GLU A 135 6.50 -7.40 2.97
C GLU A 135 7.92 -7.37 3.55
N GLY A 136 8.90 -7.17 2.70
CA GLY A 136 10.28 -6.94 3.06
C GLY A 136 10.57 -5.45 3.35
N PRO A 137 11.85 -5.04 3.39
CA PRO A 137 12.24 -3.66 3.65
C PRO A 137 11.67 -2.69 2.62
N ALA A 138 11.05 -1.61 3.08
CA ALA A 138 10.47 -0.59 2.22
C ALA A 138 11.51 0.26 1.46
N PHE A 139 12.79 0.15 1.80
CA PHE A 139 13.88 0.88 1.17
C PHE A 139 15.08 -0.02 0.89
N ILE A 140 15.87 0.35 -0.11
CA ILE A 140 17.15 -0.29 -0.44
C ILE A 140 18.27 0.64 0.02
N ALA A 141 19.20 0.13 0.83
CA ALA A 141 20.30 0.91 1.37
C ALA A 141 21.65 0.26 1.02
N SER A 142 22.43 0.91 0.17
CA SER A 142 23.74 0.39 -0.29
C SER A 142 24.83 0.34 0.80
N GLY A 143 24.65 1.04 1.92
CA GLY A 143 25.58 1.09 3.05
C GLY A 143 25.16 0.29 4.27
N MET A 144 24.08 -0.48 4.18
CA MET A 144 23.58 -1.34 5.27
C MET A 144 23.69 -2.80 4.88
N THR A 145 23.96 -3.65 5.87
CA THR A 145 23.78 -5.10 5.69
C THR A 145 22.30 -5.38 5.45
N GLU A 146 22.02 -6.27 4.51
CA GLU A 146 20.64 -6.69 4.29
C GLU A 146 20.02 -7.24 5.57
N PRO A 147 18.74 -6.95 5.83
CA PRO A 147 18.03 -7.49 6.99
C PRO A 147 18.07 -9.02 6.98
N VAL A 148 18.22 -9.61 8.14
CA VAL A 148 18.10 -11.07 8.28
C VAL A 148 16.62 -11.42 8.20
N GLU A 149 16.25 -12.15 7.17
CA GLU A 149 14.93 -12.74 7.04
C GLU A 149 14.86 -14.00 7.90
N SER A 150 14.05 -13.95 8.94
CA SER A 150 13.90 -15.07 9.86
C SER A 150 12.46 -15.26 10.30
N PRO A 151 12.06 -16.49 10.62
CA PRO A 151 10.77 -16.76 11.21
C PRO A 151 10.53 -15.92 12.47
N ALA A 152 9.27 -15.62 12.74
CA ALA A 152 8.90 -14.99 14.00
C ALA A 152 9.20 -15.97 15.16
N PRO A 153 9.79 -15.48 16.27
CA PRO A 153 10.06 -16.33 17.42
C PRO A 153 8.77 -16.80 18.07
N TRP A 154 8.79 -18.03 18.56
CA TRP A 154 7.72 -18.52 19.42
C TRP A 154 7.70 -17.79 20.76
N LEU A 155 6.54 -17.80 21.41
CA LEU A 155 6.40 -17.22 22.74
C LEU A 155 7.40 -17.86 23.70
N GLY A 156 8.31 -17.06 24.27
CA GLY A 156 9.32 -17.54 25.18
C GLY A 156 10.53 -18.25 24.58
N GLU A 157 10.65 -18.34 23.25
CA GLU A 157 11.74 -19.05 22.55
C GLU A 157 13.14 -18.57 23.00
N HIS A 158 13.31 -17.28 23.21
CA HIS A 158 14.59 -16.68 23.59
C HIS A 158 14.69 -16.32 25.07
N SER A 159 13.68 -16.63 25.87
CA SER A 159 13.61 -16.19 27.28
C SER A 159 14.79 -16.66 28.09
N VAL A 160 15.20 -17.92 27.99
CA VAL A 160 16.34 -18.48 28.70
C VAL A 160 17.64 -17.81 28.27
N ALA A 161 17.85 -17.67 26.95
CA ALA A 161 19.05 -17.03 26.42
C ALA A 161 19.18 -15.57 26.90
N ILE A 162 18.08 -14.82 26.86
CA ILE A 162 18.03 -13.43 27.34
C ILE A 162 18.35 -13.36 28.82
N CYS A 163 17.76 -14.23 29.63
CA CYS A 163 18.04 -14.25 31.08
C CYS A 163 19.52 -14.57 31.37
N ARG A 164 20.09 -15.53 30.67
CA ARG A 164 21.48 -15.93 30.84
C ARG A 164 22.45 -14.89 30.30
N ASP A 165 22.34 -14.58 29.01
CA ASP A 165 23.40 -13.91 28.25
C ASP A 165 23.32 -12.38 28.40
N LEU A 166 22.11 -11.84 28.53
CA LEU A 166 21.89 -10.39 28.64
C LEU A 166 21.72 -9.94 30.10
N LEU A 167 20.97 -10.71 30.90
CA LEU A 167 20.71 -10.36 32.32
C LEU A 167 21.67 -11.01 33.31
N GLY A 168 22.58 -11.86 32.83
CA GLY A 168 23.61 -12.52 33.68
C GLY A 168 23.04 -13.41 34.79
N ARG A 169 21.85 -14.00 34.59
CA ARG A 169 21.23 -14.89 35.56
C ARG A 169 21.86 -16.28 35.46
N ASP A 170 22.09 -16.91 36.63
CA ASP A 170 22.52 -18.30 36.66
C ASP A 170 21.35 -19.27 36.40
N GLU A 171 21.66 -20.52 36.04
CA GLU A 171 20.66 -21.53 35.69
C GLU A 171 19.68 -21.80 36.83
N VAL A 172 20.14 -21.77 38.10
CA VAL A 172 19.26 -22.00 39.26
C VAL A 172 18.18 -20.91 39.37
N THR A 173 18.57 -19.65 39.12
CA THR A 173 17.65 -18.52 39.14
C THR A 173 16.68 -18.61 37.95
N ILE A 174 17.15 -19.03 36.78
CA ILE A 174 16.32 -19.19 35.58
C ILE A 174 15.28 -20.30 35.80
N ASP A 175 15.69 -21.43 36.35
CA ASP A 175 14.79 -22.55 36.66
C ASP A 175 13.73 -22.14 37.71
N ASP A 176 14.11 -21.36 38.72
CA ASP A 176 13.15 -20.79 39.68
C ASP A 176 12.13 -19.89 38.98
N TYR A 177 12.56 -19.02 38.06
CA TYR A 177 11.67 -18.14 37.31
C TYR A 177 10.69 -18.92 36.44
N ILE A 178 11.15 -19.99 35.78
CA ILE A 178 10.30 -20.88 34.98
C ILE A 178 9.30 -21.60 35.89
N SER A 179 9.77 -22.18 36.99
CA SER A 179 8.91 -22.94 37.91
C SER A 179 7.81 -22.12 38.54
N ARG A 180 8.03 -20.83 38.70
CA ARG A 180 7.06 -19.85 39.25
C ARG A 180 6.22 -19.17 38.20
N GLY A 181 6.42 -19.51 36.91
CA GLY A 181 5.71 -18.88 35.78
C GLY A 181 6.05 -17.39 35.58
N ILE A 182 7.21 -16.92 36.07
CA ILE A 182 7.70 -15.55 35.82
C ILE A 182 8.25 -15.44 34.42
N VAL A 183 8.87 -16.50 33.92
CA VAL A 183 9.41 -16.63 32.58
C VAL A 183 8.69 -17.80 31.89
N GLU A 184 8.05 -17.51 30.79
CA GLU A 184 7.50 -18.55 29.89
C GLU A 184 8.58 -19.07 28.94
N VAL A 185 8.59 -20.37 28.75
CA VAL A 185 9.42 -21.04 27.73
C VAL A 185 8.51 -21.94 26.89
N THR A 186 8.50 -21.69 25.61
CA THR A 186 7.84 -22.62 24.69
C THR A 186 8.84 -23.71 24.32
N PRO A 187 8.50 -24.98 24.51
CA PRO A 187 9.34 -26.04 23.99
C PRO A 187 9.41 -25.88 22.48
N PRO A 188 10.59 -26.11 21.84
CA PRO A 188 10.69 -26.08 20.39
C PRO A 188 9.60 -27.00 19.84
N ALA A 189 8.83 -26.49 18.87
CA ALA A 189 7.78 -27.24 18.19
C ALA A 189 8.39 -28.59 17.77
N GLY A 190 7.80 -29.67 18.22
CA GLY A 190 8.37 -31.00 18.14
C GLY A 190 8.89 -31.31 16.74
N LYS A 191 10.08 -31.92 16.72
CA LYS A 191 10.66 -32.54 15.53
C LYS A 191 9.71 -33.58 14.98
#